data_adf05ea6f6b97befcfaf4bf6f3744ebd
#
_entry.id   adf05ea6f6b97befcfaf4bf6f3744ebd
#
_cell.length_a   1.000
_cell.length_b   1.000
_cell.length_c   1.000
_cell.angle_alpha   90.00
_cell.angle_beta   90.00
_cell.angle_gamma   90.00
#
_symmetry.space_group_name_H-M   'P 1'
#
loop_
_entity.id
_entity.type
_entity.pdbx_description
1 polymer ?
#
loop_
_entity_poly.entity_id
_entity_poly.type
_entity_poly.pdbx_seq_one_letter_code
_entity_poly.pdbx_strand_id
1 'polypeptide(L)'
;DAEGTFPSIHAIPKQGFHYIVSITDDFDEPKYYDEVVALLSTASEEDTITFNINSNGGYVSSLAMLLTWKSMCKAYQIHVLSGNASSAASAFFLSNADEYVVSDMASMMIHEYQTSNGGSNSNVIKQATHTAKENEKFIRSCYEYFLTEVEIEDTLKGVEHYLSSDEIRERLQRREEIKAQQQSQAEQDMFDSIEQQALDNLSDDELQDELDGLADVIKELKKEQAKRKKGHK
;
A
#
# COMPACT_ATOMS: atom_id res chain seq x y z
N ASP A 1 33.35 -12.14 -8.86
CA ASP A 1 31.95 -12.44 -9.17
C ASP A 1 31.18 -12.32 -7.84
N ALA A 2 30.48 -11.19 -7.64
CA ALA A 2 29.56 -11.09 -6.52
C ALA A 2 28.33 -11.95 -6.85
N GLU A 3 28.18 -13.07 -6.15
CA GLU A 3 26.94 -13.83 -6.19
C GLU A 3 25.83 -12.95 -5.61
N GLY A 4 24.83 -12.61 -6.41
CA GLY A 4 23.65 -11.89 -5.94
C GLY A 4 22.96 -12.68 -4.84
N THR A 5 22.50 -11.96 -3.80
CA THR A 5 21.80 -12.59 -2.67
C THR A 5 20.36 -12.82 -3.07
N PHE A 6 19.93 -14.08 -3.10
CA PHE A 6 18.54 -14.44 -3.39
C PHE A 6 17.68 -14.27 -2.12
N PRO A 7 16.46 -13.74 -2.25
CA PRO A 7 15.50 -13.78 -1.14
C PRO A 7 15.23 -15.25 -0.75
N SER A 8 15.24 -15.55 0.54
CA SER A 8 14.93 -16.90 1.03
C SER A 8 13.42 -17.05 1.26
N ILE A 9 12.86 -18.20 0.82
CA ILE A 9 11.45 -18.55 1.00
C ILE A 9 11.37 -19.81 1.86
N HIS A 10 10.61 -19.72 2.95
CA HIS A 10 10.32 -20.85 3.83
C HIS A 10 8.82 -21.09 3.89
N ALA A 11 8.36 -22.33 3.65
CA ALA A 11 6.97 -22.74 3.71
C ALA A 11 6.70 -23.52 5.00
N ILE A 12 5.67 -23.12 5.75
CA ILE A 12 5.21 -23.79 6.97
C ILE A 12 3.78 -24.30 6.72
N PRO A 13 3.52 -25.62 6.75
CA PRO A 13 2.18 -26.15 6.53
C PRO A 13 1.18 -25.68 7.60
N LYS A 14 0.01 -25.20 7.13
CA LYS A 14 -1.15 -24.77 7.95
C LYS A 14 -2.42 -25.28 7.25
N GLN A 15 -3.58 -24.78 7.59
CA GLN A 15 -4.71 -24.82 6.67
C GLN A 15 -4.41 -23.74 5.60
N GLY A 16 -3.90 -24.11 4.43
CA GLY A 16 -3.10 -23.29 3.57
C GLY A 16 -1.61 -23.29 3.99
N PHE A 17 -0.79 -22.57 3.27
CA PHE A 17 0.65 -22.43 3.57
C PHE A 17 0.94 -21.06 4.20
N HIS A 18 1.92 -21.05 5.09
CA HIS A 18 2.51 -19.81 5.56
C HIS A 18 3.92 -19.71 4.96
N TYR A 19 4.07 -18.78 4.02
CA TYR A 19 5.35 -18.48 3.39
C TYR A 19 6.06 -17.34 4.10
N ILE A 20 7.37 -17.44 4.25
CA ILE A 20 8.21 -16.36 4.76
C ILE A 20 9.16 -15.96 3.63
N VAL A 21 9.03 -14.74 3.15
CA VAL A 21 9.90 -14.15 2.14
C VAL A 21 10.81 -13.16 2.83
N SER A 22 12.13 -13.44 2.85
CA SER A 22 13.10 -12.55 3.47
C SER A 22 13.72 -11.62 2.44
N ILE A 23 13.51 -10.33 2.63
CA ILE A 23 14.13 -9.23 1.89
C ILE A 23 15.14 -8.58 2.84
N THR A 24 16.31 -9.21 2.96
CA THR A 24 17.35 -8.87 3.95
C THR A 24 18.64 -8.36 3.33
N ASP A 25 18.62 -8.10 2.04
CA ASP A 25 19.71 -7.48 1.28
C ASP A 25 19.13 -6.39 0.35
N ASP A 26 19.97 -5.73 -0.42
CA ASP A 26 19.54 -4.70 -1.37
C ASP A 26 18.66 -5.28 -2.47
N PHE A 27 17.74 -4.48 -2.98
CA PHE A 27 16.94 -4.86 -4.16
C PHE A 27 17.85 -4.94 -5.38
N ASP A 28 18.15 -6.17 -5.78
CA ASP A 28 18.98 -6.47 -6.94
C ASP A 28 18.13 -6.50 -8.23
N GLU A 29 18.71 -6.94 -9.37
CA GLU A 29 18.02 -7.01 -10.65
C GLU A 29 16.75 -7.87 -10.60
N PRO A 30 15.72 -7.56 -11.42
CA PRO A 30 14.42 -8.27 -11.38
C PRO A 30 14.51 -9.79 -11.48
N LYS A 31 15.48 -10.32 -12.22
CA LYS A 31 15.67 -11.78 -12.43
C LYS A 31 15.88 -12.58 -11.13
N TYR A 32 16.33 -11.93 -10.05
CA TYR A 32 16.54 -12.60 -8.75
C TYR A 32 15.25 -12.80 -7.95
N TYR A 33 14.13 -12.29 -8.43
CA TYR A 33 12.83 -12.35 -7.76
C TYR A 33 11.82 -13.28 -8.42
N ASP A 34 12.27 -14.10 -9.42
CA ASP A 34 11.37 -14.99 -10.17
C ASP A 34 10.61 -15.96 -9.25
N GLU A 35 11.25 -16.47 -8.19
CA GLU A 35 10.60 -17.37 -7.21
C GLU A 35 9.56 -16.61 -6.36
N VAL A 36 9.82 -15.37 -5.99
CA VAL A 36 8.86 -14.52 -5.27
C VAL A 36 7.68 -14.19 -6.19
N VAL A 37 7.93 -13.88 -7.45
CA VAL A 37 6.88 -13.65 -8.46
C VAL A 37 6.04 -14.91 -8.65
N ALA A 38 6.66 -16.09 -8.76
CA ALA A 38 5.96 -17.36 -8.89
C ALA A 38 5.07 -17.62 -7.66
N LEU A 39 5.57 -17.39 -6.44
CA LEU A 39 4.79 -17.47 -5.20
C LEU A 39 3.60 -16.51 -5.23
N LEU A 40 3.83 -15.22 -5.50
CA LEU A 40 2.78 -14.19 -5.53
C LEU A 40 1.69 -14.48 -6.56
N SER A 41 2.05 -15.10 -7.69
CA SER A 41 1.11 -15.45 -8.77
C SER A 41 0.25 -16.68 -8.47
N THR A 42 0.67 -17.54 -7.54
CA THR A 42 0.03 -18.83 -7.27
C THR A 42 -0.60 -18.95 -5.89
N ALA A 43 -0.19 -18.10 -4.94
CA ALA A 43 -0.72 -18.10 -3.58
C ALA A 43 -2.23 -17.74 -3.57
N SER A 44 -2.98 -18.47 -2.75
CA SER A 44 -4.45 -18.40 -2.63
C SER A 44 -4.88 -17.59 -1.40
N GLU A 45 -6.18 -17.39 -1.24
CA GLU A 45 -6.79 -16.73 -0.08
C GLU A 45 -6.61 -17.53 1.24
N GLU A 46 -6.29 -18.85 1.14
CA GLU A 46 -6.00 -19.69 2.31
C GLU A 46 -4.54 -19.56 2.79
N ASP A 47 -3.68 -18.94 1.98
CA ASP A 47 -2.27 -18.79 2.25
C ASP A 47 -1.96 -17.50 3.00
N THR A 48 -0.85 -17.50 3.72
CA THR A 48 -0.28 -16.31 4.37
C THR A 48 1.13 -16.09 3.86
N ILE A 49 1.49 -14.88 3.51
CA ILE A 49 2.85 -14.50 3.12
C ILE A 49 3.36 -13.45 4.11
N THR A 50 4.41 -13.76 4.84
CA THR A 50 5.13 -12.81 5.67
C THR A 50 6.37 -12.31 4.94
N PHE A 51 6.45 -11.02 4.66
CA PHE A 51 7.66 -10.37 4.16
C PHE A 51 8.49 -9.87 5.35
N ASN A 52 9.63 -10.50 5.59
CA ASN A 52 10.61 -10.06 6.58
C ASN A 52 11.57 -9.07 5.93
N ILE A 53 11.55 -7.81 6.34
CA ILE A 53 12.21 -6.69 5.65
C ILE A 53 13.32 -6.13 6.53
N ASN A 54 14.55 -6.13 5.99
CA ASN A 54 15.73 -5.46 6.53
C ASN A 54 16.69 -5.15 5.38
N SER A 55 16.48 -4.02 4.67
CA SER A 55 17.13 -3.72 3.40
C SER A 55 17.40 -2.22 3.25
N ASN A 56 18.50 -1.87 2.58
CA ASN A 56 18.82 -0.48 2.24
C ASN A 56 18.08 -0.01 0.97
N GLY A 57 17.32 -0.85 0.31
CA GLY A 57 16.66 -0.53 -0.94
C GLY A 57 17.42 -1.04 -2.15
N GLY A 58 17.40 -0.34 -3.28
CA GLY A 58 18.08 -0.76 -4.50
C GLY A 58 17.26 -0.50 -5.76
N TYR A 59 17.23 -1.44 -6.72
CA TYR A 59 16.61 -1.23 -8.04
C TYR A 59 15.10 -0.97 -7.98
N VAL A 60 14.68 0.21 -8.43
CA VAL A 60 13.26 0.60 -8.55
C VAL A 60 12.50 -0.31 -9.51
N SER A 61 13.18 -0.87 -10.54
CA SER A 61 12.55 -1.83 -11.47
C SER A 61 12.12 -3.11 -10.77
N SER A 62 12.91 -3.62 -9.85
CA SER A 62 12.57 -4.81 -9.04
C SER A 62 11.44 -4.51 -8.06
N LEU A 63 11.49 -3.35 -7.42
CA LEU A 63 10.40 -2.87 -6.58
C LEU A 63 9.09 -2.79 -7.38
N ALA A 64 9.07 -2.11 -8.53
CA ALA A 64 7.88 -1.95 -9.37
C ALA A 64 7.28 -3.29 -9.80
N MET A 65 8.13 -4.25 -10.18
CA MET A 65 7.70 -5.61 -10.50
C MET A 65 7.05 -6.30 -9.30
N LEU A 66 7.70 -6.27 -8.14
CA LEU A 66 7.18 -6.89 -6.91
C LEU A 66 5.88 -6.25 -6.46
N LEU A 67 5.76 -4.92 -6.49
CA LEU A 67 4.52 -4.22 -6.16
C LEU A 67 3.37 -4.62 -7.08
N THR A 68 3.65 -4.81 -8.37
CA THR A 68 2.65 -5.27 -9.35
C THR A 68 2.14 -6.66 -9.00
N TRP A 69 3.02 -7.64 -8.78
CA TRP A 69 2.61 -9.00 -8.43
C TRP A 69 1.97 -9.08 -7.05
N LYS A 70 2.47 -8.31 -6.10
CA LYS A 70 1.87 -8.17 -4.77
C LYS A 70 0.41 -7.70 -4.82
N SER A 71 0.11 -6.70 -5.65
CA SER A 71 -1.25 -6.17 -5.78
C SER A 71 -2.25 -7.15 -6.37
N MET A 72 -1.79 -8.17 -7.10
CA MET A 72 -2.61 -9.23 -7.69
C MET A 72 -2.68 -10.49 -6.80
N CYS A 73 -1.83 -10.59 -5.80
CA CYS A 73 -1.78 -11.73 -4.89
C CYS A 73 -3.01 -11.74 -3.97
N LYS A 74 -3.62 -12.91 -3.79
CA LYS A 74 -4.81 -13.09 -2.96
C LYS A 74 -4.51 -13.53 -1.53
N ALA A 75 -3.29 -13.95 -1.25
CA ALA A 75 -2.88 -14.41 0.07
C ALA A 75 -2.89 -13.25 1.07
N TYR A 76 -3.15 -13.57 2.35
CA TYR A 76 -3.00 -12.63 3.45
C TYR A 76 -1.53 -12.22 3.60
N GLN A 77 -1.24 -10.92 3.58
CA GLN A 77 0.11 -10.38 3.53
C GLN A 77 0.47 -9.66 4.81
N ILE A 78 1.56 -10.10 5.46
CA ILE A 78 2.11 -9.49 6.68
C ILE A 78 3.47 -8.88 6.34
N HIS A 79 3.66 -7.60 6.63
CA HIS A 79 4.95 -6.95 6.52
C HIS A 79 5.61 -6.80 7.89
N VAL A 80 6.78 -7.40 8.05
CA VAL A 80 7.59 -7.31 9.27
C VAL A 80 8.84 -6.49 8.99
N LEU A 81 8.92 -5.30 9.57
CA LEU A 81 10.13 -4.50 9.56
C LEU A 81 11.01 -4.95 10.72
N SER A 82 11.96 -5.84 10.44
CA SER A 82 12.82 -6.43 11.47
C SER A 82 14.11 -5.61 11.73
N GLY A 83 14.46 -4.71 10.84
CA GLY A 83 15.64 -3.86 10.96
C GLY A 83 15.46 -2.54 10.20
N ASN A 84 16.20 -2.35 9.12
CA ASN A 84 16.14 -1.13 8.31
C ASN A 84 15.23 -1.30 7.08
N ALA A 85 14.49 -0.24 6.72
CA ALA A 85 13.84 -0.11 5.42
C ALA A 85 14.20 1.25 4.81
N SER A 86 15.16 1.28 3.91
CA SER A 86 15.58 2.50 3.24
C SER A 86 15.21 2.49 1.75
N SER A 87 14.92 3.68 1.18
CA SER A 87 14.74 3.84 -0.26
C SER A 87 13.64 2.90 -0.82
N ALA A 88 13.94 2.07 -1.82
CA ALA A 88 13.02 1.08 -2.38
C ALA A 88 12.40 0.14 -1.32
N ALA A 89 13.16 -0.22 -0.27
CA ALA A 89 12.66 -1.07 0.80
C ALA A 89 11.59 -0.37 1.66
N SER A 90 11.69 0.94 1.87
CA SER A 90 10.65 1.71 2.58
C SER A 90 9.34 1.73 1.79
N ALA A 91 9.41 1.93 0.48
CA ALA A 91 8.25 1.87 -0.41
C ALA A 91 7.63 0.46 -0.45
N PHE A 92 8.46 -0.59 -0.47
CA PHE A 92 7.98 -1.97 -0.40
C PHE A 92 7.29 -2.25 0.94
N PHE A 93 7.92 -1.90 2.06
CA PHE A 93 7.31 -2.08 3.38
C PHE A 93 5.97 -1.36 3.51
N LEU A 94 5.86 -0.13 3.00
CA LEU A 94 4.64 0.68 3.07
C LEU A 94 3.60 0.31 2.02
N SER A 95 3.92 -0.56 1.05
CA SER A 95 2.92 -1.07 0.10
C SER A 95 1.81 -1.84 0.82
N ASN A 96 0.64 -1.95 0.18
CA ASN A 96 -0.51 -2.59 0.82
C ASN A 96 -0.17 -3.95 1.41
N ALA A 97 -0.46 -4.12 2.69
CA ALA A 97 -0.43 -5.36 3.44
C ALA A 97 -1.65 -5.40 4.36
N ASP A 98 -2.03 -6.60 4.79
CA ASP A 98 -3.13 -6.79 5.73
C ASP A 98 -2.67 -6.50 7.17
N GLU A 99 -1.38 -6.68 7.45
CA GLU A 99 -0.79 -6.42 8.75
C GLU A 99 0.62 -5.85 8.64
N TYR A 100 0.96 -4.90 9.52
CA TYR A 100 2.29 -4.32 9.67
C TYR A 100 2.84 -4.56 11.06
N VAL A 101 4.05 -5.13 11.13
CA VAL A 101 4.78 -5.35 12.37
C VAL A 101 6.09 -4.57 12.33
N VAL A 102 6.35 -3.73 13.31
CA VAL A 102 7.57 -2.91 13.40
C VAL A 102 8.36 -3.28 14.64
N SER A 103 9.59 -3.76 14.46
CA SER A 103 10.53 -4.05 15.55
C SER A 103 10.91 -2.77 16.30
N ASP A 104 11.20 -2.86 17.59
CA ASP A 104 11.63 -1.72 18.41
C ASP A 104 12.96 -1.11 17.95
N MET A 105 13.80 -1.90 17.29
CA MET A 105 15.08 -1.46 16.72
C MET A 105 14.99 -1.09 15.24
N ALA A 106 13.77 -1.05 14.70
CA ALA A 106 13.57 -0.71 13.29
C ALA A 106 13.83 0.76 13.01
N SER A 107 14.27 1.03 11.78
CA SER A 107 14.44 2.37 11.24
C SER A 107 13.98 2.42 9.79
N MET A 108 13.67 3.62 9.31
CA MET A 108 13.28 3.83 7.92
C MET A 108 13.94 5.09 7.37
N MET A 109 14.34 5.05 6.09
CA MET A 109 14.81 6.22 5.38
C MET A 109 14.05 6.36 4.05
N ILE A 110 13.49 7.53 3.83
CA ILE A 110 12.74 7.90 2.64
C ILE A 110 13.45 9.02 1.92
N HIS A 111 13.67 8.85 0.63
CA HIS A 111 14.25 9.85 -0.25
C HIS A 111 13.69 9.69 -1.68
N GLU A 112 13.96 10.67 -2.55
CA GLU A 112 13.69 10.50 -3.97
C GLU A 112 14.63 9.43 -4.58
N TYR A 113 14.19 8.73 -5.64
CA TYR A 113 15.08 7.76 -6.27
C TYR A 113 16.16 8.44 -7.12
N GLN A 114 17.34 7.84 -7.09
CA GLN A 114 18.47 8.34 -7.85
C GLN A 114 18.45 7.83 -9.28
N THR A 115 18.82 8.66 -10.24
CA THR A 115 18.92 8.31 -11.65
C THR A 115 20.23 8.81 -12.23
N SER A 116 20.70 8.12 -13.27
CA SER A 116 21.78 8.61 -14.11
C SER A 116 21.34 8.65 -15.57
N ASN A 117 21.49 9.81 -16.22
CA ASN A 117 21.10 9.99 -17.62
C ASN A 117 22.35 10.29 -18.47
N GLY A 118 22.47 9.60 -19.60
CA GLY A 118 23.58 9.81 -20.55
C GLY A 118 23.05 9.97 -21.99
N GLY A 119 23.85 10.58 -22.86
CA GLY A 119 23.54 10.74 -24.28
C GLY A 119 23.69 12.16 -24.79
N SER A 120 23.03 12.50 -25.90
CA SER A 120 23.01 13.87 -26.42
C SER A 120 22.29 14.83 -25.46
N ASN A 121 22.68 16.10 -25.47
CA ASN A 121 22.10 17.12 -24.56
C ASN A 121 20.55 17.14 -24.60
N SER A 122 19.96 17.10 -25.80
CA SER A 122 18.50 17.08 -25.96
C SER A 122 17.86 15.82 -25.38
N ASN A 123 18.52 14.66 -25.46
CA ASN A 123 18.02 13.41 -24.88
C ASN A 123 18.14 13.43 -23.35
N VAL A 124 19.24 13.92 -22.81
CA VAL A 124 19.43 14.08 -21.35
C VAL A 124 18.33 14.95 -20.75
N ILE A 125 18.02 16.10 -21.38
CA ILE A 125 16.93 16.99 -20.91
C ILE A 125 15.57 16.29 -20.97
N LYS A 126 15.25 15.57 -22.06
CA LYS A 126 13.99 14.82 -22.18
C LYS A 126 13.86 13.72 -21.14
N GLN A 127 14.93 12.96 -20.95
CA GLN A 127 14.97 11.88 -19.94
C GLN A 127 14.82 12.47 -18.53
N ALA A 128 15.55 13.52 -18.18
CA ALA A 128 15.44 14.16 -16.88
C ALA A 128 14.01 14.68 -16.60
N THR A 129 13.38 15.32 -17.61
CA THR A 129 11.99 15.80 -17.49
C THR A 129 11.01 14.65 -17.30
N HIS A 130 11.18 13.55 -18.04
CA HIS A 130 10.34 12.36 -17.87
C HIS A 130 10.52 11.74 -16.50
N THR A 131 11.77 11.50 -16.10
CA THR A 131 12.12 10.90 -14.82
C THR A 131 11.60 11.71 -13.63
N ALA A 132 11.67 13.06 -13.69
CA ALA A 132 11.12 13.90 -12.64
C ALA A 132 9.61 13.68 -12.42
N LYS A 133 8.83 13.54 -13.51
CA LYS A 133 7.39 13.25 -13.42
C LYS A 133 7.11 11.85 -12.86
N GLU A 134 7.88 10.86 -13.29
CA GLU A 134 7.73 9.48 -12.78
C GLU A 134 8.13 9.40 -11.31
N ASN A 135 9.17 10.14 -10.89
CA ASN A 135 9.57 10.23 -9.49
C ASN A 135 8.47 10.86 -8.62
N GLU A 136 7.88 11.97 -9.05
CA GLU A 136 6.76 12.59 -8.33
C GLU A 136 5.58 11.61 -8.17
N LYS A 137 5.17 10.96 -9.26
CA LYS A 137 4.11 9.95 -9.23
C LYS A 137 4.44 8.80 -8.29
N PHE A 138 5.68 8.31 -8.33
CA PHE A 138 6.15 7.23 -7.47
C PHE A 138 6.11 7.63 -6.00
N ILE A 139 6.71 8.76 -5.63
CA ILE A 139 6.75 9.25 -4.25
C ILE A 139 5.33 9.44 -3.70
N ARG A 140 4.45 10.09 -4.45
CA ARG A 140 3.06 10.28 -4.04
C ARG A 140 2.34 8.94 -3.84
N SER A 141 2.46 8.00 -4.77
CA SER A 141 1.77 6.72 -4.67
C SER A 141 2.29 5.81 -3.55
N CYS A 142 3.58 5.86 -3.25
CA CYS A 142 4.18 4.99 -2.22
C CYS A 142 4.00 5.53 -0.81
N TYR A 143 3.99 6.86 -0.64
CA TYR A 143 4.05 7.49 0.68
C TYR A 143 2.81 8.31 1.04
N GLU A 144 1.74 8.25 0.23
CA GLU A 144 0.46 8.90 0.50
C GLU A 144 -0.07 8.54 1.90
N TYR A 145 -0.53 9.55 2.63
CA TYR A 145 -1.01 9.47 4.02
C TYR A 145 0.04 9.02 5.07
N PHE A 146 1.17 8.47 4.65
CA PHE A 146 2.29 8.17 5.54
C PHE A 146 3.18 9.39 5.77
N LEU A 147 3.55 10.08 4.69
CA LEU A 147 4.13 11.41 4.74
C LEU A 147 3.03 12.48 4.68
N THR A 148 3.30 13.65 5.25
CA THR A 148 2.51 14.86 5.04
C THR A 148 2.79 15.43 3.65
N GLU A 149 1.90 16.26 3.11
CA GLU A 149 2.12 16.92 1.82
C GLU A 149 3.41 17.77 1.81
N VAL A 150 3.72 18.42 2.92
CA VAL A 150 4.97 19.19 3.07
C VAL A 150 6.19 18.27 2.96
N GLU A 151 6.17 17.11 3.61
CA GLU A 151 7.26 16.12 3.55
C GLU A 151 7.39 15.51 2.16
N ILE A 152 6.29 15.28 1.44
CA ILE A 152 6.30 14.83 0.03
C ILE A 152 7.00 15.89 -0.83
N GLU A 153 6.60 17.16 -0.72
CA GLU A 153 7.23 18.25 -1.47
C GLU A 153 8.73 18.43 -1.12
N ASP A 154 9.10 18.22 0.14
CA ASP A 154 10.48 18.28 0.57
C ASP A 154 11.29 17.08 0.05
N THR A 155 10.70 15.86 0.03
CA THR A 155 11.32 14.69 -0.60
C THR A 155 11.61 14.93 -2.07
N LEU A 156 10.67 15.54 -2.81
CA LEU A 156 10.83 15.88 -4.24
C LEU A 156 11.89 16.98 -4.49
N LYS A 157 12.34 17.68 -3.44
CA LYS A 157 13.46 18.63 -3.47
C LYS A 157 14.77 18.03 -2.96
N GLY A 158 14.80 16.71 -2.70
CA GLY A 158 15.99 15.98 -2.27
C GLY A 158 16.20 15.96 -0.74
N VAL A 159 15.19 16.29 0.06
CA VAL A 159 15.24 16.11 1.51
C VAL A 159 15.05 14.64 1.86
N GLU A 160 15.91 14.10 2.71
CA GLU A 160 15.81 12.73 3.22
C GLU A 160 15.10 12.73 4.58
N HIS A 161 14.20 11.78 4.78
CA HIS A 161 13.49 11.58 6.04
C HIS A 161 13.97 10.31 6.73
N TYR A 162 14.49 10.45 7.93
CA TYR A 162 14.93 9.34 8.80
C TYR A 162 13.93 9.18 9.93
N LEU A 163 13.35 7.99 10.05
CA LEU A 163 12.29 7.70 11.01
C LEU A 163 12.70 6.59 11.97
N SER A 164 12.43 6.81 13.24
CA SER A 164 12.52 5.80 14.30
C SER A 164 11.34 4.83 14.23
N SER A 165 11.43 3.71 14.95
CA SER A 165 10.36 2.72 15.05
C SER A 165 9.05 3.30 15.60
N ASP A 166 9.13 4.23 16.54
CA ASP A 166 7.95 4.87 17.13
C ASP A 166 7.26 5.81 16.15
N GLU A 167 8.02 6.63 15.40
CA GLU A 167 7.49 7.48 14.33
C GLU A 167 6.86 6.66 13.20
N ILE A 168 7.45 5.49 12.85
CA ILE A 168 6.90 4.60 11.85
C ILE A 168 5.54 4.06 12.31
N ARG A 169 5.43 3.58 13.55
CA ARG A 169 4.16 3.06 14.12
C ARG A 169 3.08 4.13 14.17
N GLU A 170 3.40 5.33 14.65
CA GLU A 170 2.47 6.45 14.72
C GLU A 170 1.94 6.83 13.32
N ARG A 171 2.83 6.89 12.32
CA ARG A 171 2.47 7.22 10.94
C ARG A 171 1.64 6.12 10.28
N LEU A 172 1.93 4.84 10.54
CA LEU A 172 1.11 3.71 10.08
C LEU A 172 -0.30 3.79 10.67
N GLN A 173 -0.43 4.02 11.97
CA GLN A 173 -1.73 4.16 12.63
C GLN A 173 -2.53 5.32 12.00
N ARG A 174 -1.92 6.49 11.86
CA ARG A 174 -2.56 7.65 11.22
C ARG A 174 -3.01 7.35 9.80
N ARG A 175 -2.18 6.66 9.01
CA ARG A 175 -2.50 6.27 7.64
C ARG A 175 -3.74 5.37 7.58
N GLU A 176 -3.84 4.39 8.45
CA GLU A 176 -4.98 3.47 8.48
C GLU A 176 -6.26 4.19 8.96
N GLU A 177 -6.15 5.11 9.90
CA GLU A 177 -7.27 5.97 10.32
C GLU A 177 -7.80 6.83 9.16
N ILE A 178 -6.92 7.44 8.37
CA ILE A 178 -7.30 8.25 7.21
C ILE A 178 -7.98 7.37 6.14
N LYS A 179 -7.41 6.20 5.82
CA LYS A 179 -8.00 5.26 4.86
C LYS A 179 -9.39 4.80 5.29
N ALA A 180 -9.56 4.46 6.56
CA ALA A 180 -10.85 4.05 7.10
C ALA A 180 -11.90 5.17 7.04
N GLN A 181 -11.50 6.41 7.28
CA GLN A 181 -12.39 7.57 7.13
C GLN A 181 -12.80 7.80 5.68
N GLN A 182 -11.85 7.71 4.74
CA GLN A 182 -12.13 7.88 3.31
C GLN A 182 -13.03 6.78 2.77
N GLN A 183 -12.80 5.52 3.17
CA GLN A 183 -13.67 4.42 2.79
C GLN A 183 -15.09 4.62 3.31
N SER A 184 -15.25 5.02 4.57
CA SER A 184 -16.56 5.31 5.15
C SER A 184 -17.27 6.48 4.44
N GLN A 185 -16.52 7.50 4.02
CA GLN A 185 -17.09 8.62 3.26
C GLN A 185 -17.50 8.18 1.85
N ALA A 186 -16.65 7.42 1.15
CA ALA A 186 -16.97 6.91 -0.19
C ALA A 186 -18.20 5.99 -0.19
N GLU A 187 -18.35 5.15 0.85
CA GLU A 187 -19.55 4.33 1.04
C GLU A 187 -20.79 5.21 1.25
N GLN A 188 -20.69 6.28 2.05
CA GLN A 188 -21.80 7.20 2.28
C GLN A 188 -22.18 7.95 0.99
N ASP A 189 -21.19 8.48 0.27
CA ASP A 189 -21.41 9.20 -1.00
C ASP A 189 -22.06 8.29 -2.05
N MET A 190 -21.68 7.00 -2.08
CA MET A 190 -22.31 6.01 -2.95
C MET A 190 -23.78 5.77 -2.56
N PHE A 191 -24.09 5.63 -1.27
CA PHE A 191 -25.46 5.48 -0.81
C PHE A 191 -26.31 6.72 -1.12
N ASP A 192 -25.79 7.92 -0.87
CA ASP A 192 -26.48 9.17 -1.18
C ASP A 192 -26.75 9.32 -2.69
N SER A 193 -25.80 8.88 -3.54
CA SER A 193 -25.97 8.86 -5.01
C SER A 193 -27.05 7.88 -5.46
N ILE A 194 -27.12 6.69 -4.86
CA ILE A 194 -28.16 5.68 -5.16
C ILE A 194 -29.52 6.19 -4.71
N GLU A 195 -29.60 6.78 -3.52
CA GLU A 195 -30.82 7.38 -2.98
C GLU A 195 -31.34 8.49 -3.90
N GLN A 196 -30.44 9.38 -4.35
CA GLN A 196 -30.81 10.46 -5.28
C GLN A 196 -31.28 9.92 -6.64
N GLN A 197 -30.60 8.91 -7.21
CA GLN A 197 -31.04 8.29 -8.46
C GLN A 197 -32.41 7.58 -8.31
N ALA A 198 -32.67 6.96 -7.16
CA ALA A 198 -33.97 6.35 -6.89
C ALA A 198 -35.07 7.42 -6.83
N LEU A 199 -34.81 8.55 -6.16
CA LEU A 199 -35.75 9.67 -6.07
C LEU A 199 -36.02 10.31 -7.45
N ASP A 200 -35.00 10.48 -8.28
CA ASP A 200 -35.11 11.09 -9.61
C ASP A 200 -35.87 10.21 -10.62
N ASN A 201 -35.96 8.88 -10.37
CA ASN A 201 -36.65 7.91 -11.22
C ASN A 201 -38.10 7.63 -10.81
N LEU A 202 -38.57 8.16 -9.67
CA LEU A 202 -39.94 7.97 -9.20
C LEU A 202 -40.87 9.07 -9.76
N SER A 203 -42.02 8.67 -10.29
CA SER A 203 -43.08 9.60 -10.65
C SER A 203 -43.84 10.07 -9.41
N ASP A 204 -44.38 11.31 -9.45
CA ASP A 204 -45.03 11.98 -8.30
C ASP A 204 -46.12 11.16 -7.59
N ASP A 205 -46.76 10.20 -8.30
CA ASP A 205 -47.83 9.36 -7.73
C ASP A 205 -47.33 8.05 -7.08
N GLU A 206 -46.12 7.59 -7.40
CA GLU A 206 -45.49 6.39 -6.81
C GLU A 206 -44.60 6.73 -5.63
N LEU A 207 -44.25 8.02 -5.48
CA LEU A 207 -43.29 8.53 -4.50
C LEU A 207 -43.73 8.32 -3.05
N GLN A 208 -45.02 8.43 -2.76
CA GLN A 208 -45.50 8.50 -1.37
C GLN A 208 -45.48 7.11 -0.69
N ASP A 209 -45.88 6.03 -1.40
CA ASP A 209 -45.94 4.67 -0.85
C ASP A 209 -44.55 4.00 -0.76
N GLU A 210 -43.63 4.33 -1.69
CA GLU A 210 -42.24 3.82 -1.64
C GLU A 210 -41.35 4.63 -0.68
N LEU A 211 -41.59 5.94 -0.53
CA LEU A 211 -40.85 6.78 0.45
C LEU A 211 -41.05 6.27 1.88
N ASP A 212 -42.24 5.86 2.27
CA ASP A 212 -42.48 5.33 3.60
C ASP A 212 -41.80 3.96 3.80
N GLY A 213 -41.78 3.12 2.74
CA GLY A 213 -41.08 1.84 2.76
C GLY A 213 -39.55 1.97 2.80
N LEU A 214 -39.00 2.88 2.00
CA LEU A 214 -37.54 3.19 1.98
C LEU A 214 -37.06 3.84 3.28
N ALA A 215 -37.87 4.74 3.87
CA ALA A 215 -37.56 5.36 5.15
C ALA A 215 -37.45 4.32 6.28
N ASP A 216 -38.26 3.28 6.26
CA ASP A 216 -38.21 2.20 7.26
C ASP A 216 -36.97 1.28 7.04
N VAL A 217 -36.58 1.00 5.78
CA VAL A 217 -35.38 0.24 5.47
C VAL A 217 -34.11 1.02 5.85
N ILE A 218 -34.05 2.32 5.53
CA ILE A 218 -32.93 3.21 5.93
C ILE A 218 -32.83 3.28 7.46
N LYS A 219 -33.94 3.33 8.17
CA LYS A 219 -33.97 3.36 9.64
C LYS A 219 -33.50 2.04 10.26
N GLU A 220 -33.79 0.91 9.64
CA GLU A 220 -33.28 -0.40 10.04
C GLU A 220 -31.77 -0.53 9.79
N LEU A 221 -31.29 -0.11 8.63
CA LEU A 221 -29.85 -0.12 8.27
C LEU A 221 -29.04 0.81 9.19
N LYS A 222 -29.54 2.01 9.51
CA LYS A 222 -28.90 2.92 10.48
C LYS A 222 -28.85 2.31 11.90
N LYS A 223 -29.88 1.54 12.29
CA LYS A 223 -29.86 0.79 13.56
C LYS A 223 -28.84 -0.35 13.56
N GLU A 224 -28.68 -1.05 12.46
CA GLU A 224 -27.67 -2.11 12.32
C GLU A 224 -26.25 -1.56 12.32
N GLN A 225 -25.99 -0.46 11.62
CA GLN A 225 -24.70 0.25 11.67
C GLN A 225 -24.36 0.73 13.09
N ALA A 226 -25.34 1.28 13.82
CA ALA A 226 -25.15 1.70 15.21
C ALA A 226 -24.85 0.52 16.15
N LYS A 227 -25.39 -0.67 15.87
CA LYS A 227 -25.09 -1.92 16.63
C LYS A 227 -23.67 -2.41 16.33
N ARG A 228 -23.22 -2.38 15.07
CA ARG A 228 -21.86 -2.78 14.67
C ARG A 228 -20.79 -1.85 15.30
N LYS A 229 -21.05 -0.53 15.33
CA LYS A 229 -20.15 0.44 16.00
C LYS A 229 -20.07 0.27 17.54
N LYS A 230 -21.07 -0.36 18.19
CA LYS A 230 -21.07 -0.64 19.64
C LYS A 230 -20.48 -1.99 20.01
N GLY A 231 -20.32 -2.92 19.06
CA GLY A 231 -19.78 -4.26 19.27
C GLY A 231 -18.25 -4.35 19.13
N HIS A 232 -17.57 -3.24 18.80
CA HIS A 232 -16.11 -3.15 18.66
C HIS A 232 -15.46 -2.22 19.72
N LYS A 233 -16.06 -2.14 20.90
CA LYS A 233 -15.41 -1.53 22.09
C LYS A 233 -15.16 -2.58 23.16
#